data_7b5579baa3b556a9b7ef2b0756673cdd
#
_entry.id   7b5579baa3b556a9b7ef2b0756673cdd
#
_cell.length_a   1.000
_cell.length_b   1.000
_cell.length_c   1.000
_cell.angle_alpha   90.00
_cell.angle_beta   90.00
_cell.angle_gamma   90.00
#
_symmetry.space_group_name_H-M   'P 1'
#
loop_
_entity.id
_entity.type
_entity.pdbx_description
1 polymer ?
#
loop_
_entity_poly.entity_id
_entity_poly.type
_entity_poly.pdbx_seq_one_letter_code
_entity_poly.pdbx_strand_id
1 'polypeptide(L)'
;MKIKSLIAASLAVVVSTAAFGQSQSFKFGKWTEIQNSILKELNRSYVDSLPVDRIERAGINAMLESLDPYTVYIPEEENEDLMMMINKSYGGIGALIYKPEKDGNVIINEPYKGSPAEKHGLSCGDEIMEIDGQSTHGLTSQECSDRMKGKPGTTVKFKVLKVRSKEVVDIIVTRERIHLPDIEYAGMLNDTTGYIYQSGFTENVSGELRNAFLKLKGQGMKKLVLDLRGNGGGLMSEAVGIVSLFVPKGSMVVSSKGQAAGTEMHYKTTSEPLDTEIPIIVMVDSGSASSSEIVTGALQDLDRATVMGTRTFGKGLVQSIRPLPYNGQLKVTTAKYYTPSGRCVQAIDYSHRNEDGSVGYIPDSLTHEFKTAHGRTVRDGGGITPDVTIEGHDYSRLTYSLVYSGIIQEYALDYVREHADADEDFHLADKDWDGFVAFAKTKEFDYRSSAKTYFDRMKKELEKDGLSKNMSAELDALQKALEMDKE
;
A
#
# COMPACT_ATOMS: atom_id res chain seq x y z
N MET A 1 57.05 -15.35 47.38
CA MET A 1 55.69 -14.72 47.47
C MET A 1 55.16 -14.10 46.16
N LYS A 2 55.97 -13.76 45.20
CA LYS A 2 55.50 -13.09 43.94
C LYS A 2 54.91 -14.00 42.85
N ILE A 3 55.21 -15.30 42.82
CA ILE A 3 54.71 -16.23 41.81
C ILE A 3 53.28 -16.72 42.12
N LYS A 4 52.93 -16.90 43.41
CA LYS A 4 51.56 -17.28 43.79
C LYS A 4 50.54 -16.18 43.55
N SER A 5 50.93 -14.89 43.61
CA SER A 5 50.06 -13.75 43.32
C SER A 5 49.80 -13.61 41.79
N LEU A 6 50.77 -13.98 40.94
CA LEU A 6 50.59 -13.94 39.48
C LEU A 6 49.61 -15.06 39.00
N ILE A 7 49.70 -16.25 39.58
CA ILE A 7 48.81 -17.36 39.26
C ILE A 7 47.36 -17.09 39.73
N ALA A 8 47.19 -16.47 40.88
CA ALA A 8 45.88 -16.07 41.38
C ALA A 8 45.25 -14.93 40.52
N ALA A 9 46.04 -13.96 40.04
CA ALA A 9 45.59 -12.91 39.15
C ALA A 9 45.25 -13.47 37.77
N SER A 10 45.99 -14.44 37.24
CA SER A 10 45.70 -15.10 35.97
C SER A 10 44.44 -15.95 36.02
N LEU A 11 44.19 -16.66 37.15
CA LEU A 11 42.94 -17.42 37.37
C LEU A 11 41.72 -16.49 37.54
N ALA A 12 41.88 -15.34 38.20
CA ALA A 12 40.81 -14.35 38.36
C ALA A 12 40.43 -13.70 37.02
N VAL A 13 41.39 -13.45 36.10
CA VAL A 13 41.13 -12.95 34.77
C VAL A 13 40.44 -13.98 33.86
N VAL A 14 40.77 -15.27 33.98
CA VAL A 14 40.13 -16.35 33.25
C VAL A 14 38.69 -16.62 33.78
N VAL A 15 38.44 -16.45 35.08
CA VAL A 15 37.10 -16.60 35.63
C VAL A 15 36.22 -15.37 35.39
N SER A 16 36.79 -14.17 35.30
CA SER A 16 36.04 -12.95 34.98
C SER A 16 35.67 -12.83 33.48
N THR A 17 36.31 -13.58 32.59
CA THR A 17 35.93 -13.65 31.16
C THR A 17 34.87 -14.71 30.87
N ALA A 18 34.57 -15.61 31.84
CA ALA A 18 33.49 -16.62 31.71
C ALA A 18 32.09 -16.08 32.04
N ALA A 19 31.95 -14.82 32.45
CA ALA A 19 30.66 -14.14 32.65
C ALA A 19 30.12 -13.49 31.37
N PHE A 20 30.64 -13.85 30.20
CA PHE A 20 30.10 -13.41 28.93
C PHE A 20 28.84 -14.19 28.54
N GLY A 21 27.80 -13.45 28.29
CA GLY A 21 26.45 -13.91 28.00
C GLY A 21 26.40 -15.17 27.14
N GLN A 22 25.44 -16.04 27.43
CA GLN A 22 25.16 -17.24 26.66
C GLN A 22 25.27 -16.98 25.17
N SER A 23 26.01 -17.78 24.40
CA SER A 23 26.16 -17.58 22.96
C SER A 23 24.79 -17.55 22.30
N GLN A 24 24.67 -16.82 21.22
CA GLN A 24 23.42 -16.74 20.47
C GLN A 24 22.90 -18.13 20.07
N SER A 25 23.80 -19.03 19.69
CA SER A 25 23.47 -20.43 19.39
C SER A 25 22.90 -21.20 20.58
N PHE A 26 23.44 -20.97 21.78
CA PHE A 26 22.89 -21.58 22.99
C PHE A 26 21.50 -21.06 23.32
N LYS A 27 21.27 -19.73 23.18
CA LYS A 27 19.94 -19.13 23.38
C LYS A 27 18.93 -19.69 22.41
N PHE A 28 19.32 -19.82 21.17
CA PHE A 28 18.46 -20.38 20.09
C PHE A 28 18.08 -21.84 20.46
N GLY A 29 19.05 -22.72 20.73
CA GLY A 29 18.78 -24.11 21.08
C GLY A 29 17.90 -24.26 22.33
N LYS A 30 18.20 -23.50 23.39
CA LYS A 30 17.41 -23.47 24.62
C LYS A 30 15.94 -23.16 24.37
N TRP A 31 15.66 -22.08 23.62
CA TRP A 31 14.27 -21.65 23.37
C TRP A 31 13.52 -22.60 22.46
N THR A 32 14.18 -23.18 21.47
CA THR A 32 13.60 -24.23 20.59
C THR A 32 13.20 -25.47 21.42
N GLU A 33 14.07 -25.91 22.36
CA GLU A 33 13.78 -27.06 23.24
C GLU A 33 12.61 -26.76 24.19
N ILE A 34 12.57 -25.56 24.79
CA ILE A 34 11.46 -25.14 25.65
C ILE A 34 10.14 -25.11 24.88
N GLN A 35 10.10 -24.50 23.71
CA GLN A 35 8.91 -24.41 22.85
C GLN A 35 8.39 -25.82 22.51
N ASN A 36 9.24 -26.70 22.02
CA ASN A 36 8.88 -28.09 21.75
C ASN A 36 8.33 -28.83 22.95
N SER A 37 8.92 -28.59 24.14
CA SER A 37 8.47 -29.21 25.37
C SER A 37 7.10 -28.73 25.83
N ILE A 38 6.85 -27.41 25.70
CA ILE A 38 5.53 -26.81 25.98
C ILE A 38 4.47 -27.41 25.07
N LEU A 39 4.71 -27.50 23.74
CA LEU A 39 3.76 -28.06 22.78
C LEU A 39 3.43 -29.52 23.08
N LYS A 40 4.45 -30.32 23.38
CA LYS A 40 4.25 -31.74 23.79
C LYS A 40 3.39 -31.85 25.04
N GLU A 41 3.64 -31.00 26.05
CA GLU A 41 2.90 -31.04 27.31
C GLU A 41 1.46 -30.54 27.12
N LEU A 42 1.25 -29.49 26.34
CA LEU A 42 -0.10 -29.03 25.97
C LEU A 42 -0.89 -30.11 25.22
N ASN A 43 -0.29 -30.77 24.23
CA ASN A 43 -0.96 -31.85 23.48
C ASN A 43 -1.30 -33.04 24.36
N ARG A 44 -0.53 -33.28 25.44
CA ARG A 44 -0.75 -34.39 26.36
C ARG A 44 -1.76 -34.09 27.45
N SER A 45 -1.73 -32.87 28.01
CA SER A 45 -2.32 -32.55 29.31
C SER A 45 -3.36 -31.44 29.27
N TYR A 46 -3.59 -30.77 28.12
CA TYR A 46 -4.60 -29.72 28.04
C TYR A 46 -6.00 -30.32 28.17
N VAL A 47 -6.91 -29.64 28.89
CA VAL A 47 -8.23 -30.17 29.26
C VAL A 47 -9.14 -30.44 28.07
N ASP A 48 -9.05 -29.63 27.01
CA ASP A 48 -9.84 -29.79 25.79
C ASP A 48 -8.96 -30.21 24.60
N SER A 49 -9.57 -30.53 23.45
CA SER A 49 -8.82 -30.80 22.22
C SER A 49 -7.98 -29.58 21.83
N LEU A 50 -6.69 -29.78 21.61
CA LEU A 50 -5.76 -28.70 21.28
C LEU A 50 -5.93 -28.24 19.82
N PRO A 51 -6.33 -27.00 19.55
CA PRO A 51 -6.38 -26.45 18.18
C PRO A 51 -4.96 -26.06 17.71
N VAL A 52 -4.15 -27.08 17.37
CA VAL A 52 -2.71 -26.96 17.11
C VAL A 52 -2.41 -25.89 16.07
N ASP A 53 -3.07 -25.93 14.91
CA ASP A 53 -2.82 -24.99 13.82
C ASP A 53 -3.03 -23.52 14.25
N ARG A 54 -4.11 -23.25 15.01
CA ARG A 54 -4.40 -21.91 15.51
C ARG A 54 -3.35 -21.41 16.50
N ILE A 55 -2.91 -22.28 17.40
CA ILE A 55 -1.94 -21.91 18.46
C ILE A 55 -0.57 -21.68 17.84
N GLU A 56 -0.12 -22.58 16.97
CA GLU A 56 1.18 -22.45 16.30
C GLU A 56 1.22 -21.22 15.40
N ARG A 57 0.16 -20.98 14.61
CA ARG A 57 0.08 -19.79 13.77
C ARG A 57 0.10 -18.50 14.57
N ALA A 58 -0.63 -18.44 15.70
CA ALA A 58 -0.60 -17.29 16.60
C ALA A 58 0.81 -17.06 17.18
N GLY A 59 1.50 -18.13 17.58
CA GLY A 59 2.88 -18.07 18.09
C GLY A 59 3.87 -17.59 17.04
N ILE A 60 3.80 -18.11 15.80
CA ILE A 60 4.64 -17.70 14.68
C ILE A 60 4.40 -16.21 14.36
N ASN A 61 3.16 -15.78 14.25
CA ASN A 61 2.83 -14.39 13.94
C ASN A 61 3.36 -13.44 15.02
N ALA A 62 3.10 -13.73 16.30
CA ALA A 62 3.59 -12.91 17.42
C ALA A 62 5.14 -12.82 17.45
N MET A 63 5.84 -13.89 17.14
CA MET A 63 7.29 -13.91 17.04
C MET A 63 7.78 -12.99 15.89
N LEU A 64 7.17 -13.07 14.73
CA LEU A 64 7.57 -12.28 13.56
C LEU A 64 7.21 -10.79 13.72
N GLU A 65 6.02 -10.48 14.22
CA GLU A 65 5.55 -9.11 14.52
C GLU A 65 6.43 -8.40 15.56
N SER A 66 7.11 -9.17 16.43
CA SER A 66 8.07 -8.61 17.40
C SER A 66 9.31 -8.00 16.72
N LEU A 67 9.58 -8.33 15.46
CA LEU A 67 10.72 -7.82 14.67
C LEU A 67 10.33 -6.56 13.92
N ASP A 68 9.45 -6.68 12.93
CA ASP A 68 8.93 -5.61 12.09
C ASP A 68 7.61 -6.06 11.41
N PRO A 69 6.79 -5.16 10.84
CA PRO A 69 5.52 -5.52 10.23
C PRO A 69 5.63 -6.16 8.84
N TYR A 70 6.84 -6.28 8.28
CA TYR A 70 7.09 -6.79 6.93
C TYR A 70 7.59 -8.23 6.94
N THR A 71 8.06 -8.71 8.09
CA THR A 71 8.52 -10.08 8.28
C THR A 71 7.31 -10.94 8.64
N VAL A 72 6.83 -11.73 7.67
CA VAL A 72 5.59 -12.50 7.78
C VAL A 72 5.74 -13.92 7.26
N TYR A 73 5.00 -14.86 7.86
CA TYR A 73 4.80 -16.21 7.37
C TYR A 73 3.59 -16.25 6.45
N ILE A 74 3.76 -16.83 5.28
CA ILE A 74 2.74 -16.98 4.24
C ILE A 74 2.54 -18.49 4.06
N PRO A 75 1.40 -19.06 4.46
CA PRO A 75 1.10 -20.48 4.26
C PRO A 75 0.74 -20.76 2.79
N GLU A 76 0.65 -22.05 2.43
CA GLU A 76 0.37 -22.49 1.06
C GLU A 76 -0.94 -21.90 0.50
N GLU A 77 -1.97 -21.84 1.32
CA GLU A 77 -3.28 -21.30 0.94
C GLU A 77 -3.28 -19.80 0.60
N GLU A 78 -2.27 -19.04 1.04
CA GLU A 78 -2.10 -17.60 0.75
C GLU A 78 -1.08 -17.34 -0.39
N ASN A 79 -0.59 -18.36 -1.08
CA ASN A 79 0.38 -18.20 -2.15
C ASN A 79 -0.18 -17.42 -3.36
N GLU A 80 -1.49 -17.49 -3.63
CA GLU A 80 -2.10 -16.68 -4.70
C GLU A 80 -2.08 -15.19 -4.35
N ASP A 81 -2.30 -14.81 -3.09
CA ASP A 81 -2.19 -13.42 -2.62
C ASP A 81 -0.75 -12.93 -2.72
N LEU A 82 0.23 -13.79 -2.41
CA LEU A 82 1.64 -13.48 -2.63
C LEU A 82 1.94 -13.22 -4.11
N MET A 83 1.42 -14.05 -5.03
CA MET A 83 1.61 -13.85 -6.47
C MET A 83 0.91 -12.58 -6.96
N MET A 84 -0.26 -12.25 -6.40
CA MET A 84 -0.94 -10.97 -6.68
C MET A 84 -0.07 -9.77 -6.25
N MET A 85 0.58 -9.87 -5.09
CA MET A 85 1.48 -8.81 -4.59
C MET A 85 2.75 -8.65 -5.46
N ILE A 86 3.29 -9.75 -6.00
CA ILE A 86 4.56 -9.73 -6.77
C ILE A 86 4.33 -9.27 -8.22
N ASN A 87 3.28 -9.76 -8.88
CA ASN A 87 3.08 -9.56 -10.32
C ASN A 87 1.68 -9.04 -10.70
N LYS A 88 0.88 -8.56 -9.73
CA LYS A 88 -0.50 -8.09 -9.94
C LYS A 88 -1.31 -9.02 -10.85
N SER A 89 -1.16 -10.33 -10.68
CA SER A 89 -1.77 -11.33 -11.55
C SER A 89 -2.60 -12.33 -10.72
N TYR A 90 -3.83 -12.57 -11.15
CA TYR A 90 -4.74 -13.52 -10.51
C TYR A 90 -5.58 -14.26 -11.56
N GLY A 91 -6.13 -15.41 -11.19
CA GLY A 91 -7.11 -16.11 -12.00
C GLY A 91 -8.51 -15.57 -11.75
N GLY A 92 -9.23 -15.13 -12.80
CA GLY A 92 -10.56 -14.56 -12.62
C GLY A 92 -11.21 -14.05 -13.89
N ILE A 93 -12.22 -13.21 -13.75
CA ILE A 93 -12.99 -12.64 -14.86
C ILE A 93 -12.45 -11.29 -15.36
N GLY A 94 -11.68 -10.57 -14.55
CA GLY A 94 -11.11 -9.27 -14.91
C GLY A 94 -12.12 -8.13 -14.92
N ALA A 95 -12.70 -7.85 -13.76
CA ALA A 95 -13.57 -6.70 -13.55
C ALA A 95 -13.40 -6.13 -12.14
N LEU A 96 -13.50 -4.82 -12.02
CA LEU A 96 -13.73 -4.14 -10.76
C LEU A 96 -15.21 -4.28 -10.41
N ILE A 97 -15.51 -4.64 -9.17
CA ILE A 97 -16.87 -4.82 -8.68
C ILE A 97 -17.19 -3.84 -7.56
N TYR A 98 -18.44 -3.46 -7.45
CA TYR A 98 -18.97 -2.64 -6.39
C TYR A 98 -20.21 -3.30 -5.78
N LYS A 99 -20.33 -3.21 -4.45
CA LYS A 99 -21.52 -3.71 -3.74
C LYS A 99 -21.97 -2.63 -2.76
N PRO A 100 -23.07 -1.92 -3.09
CA PRO A 100 -23.52 -0.75 -2.32
C PRO A 100 -23.90 -1.11 -0.89
N GLU A 101 -24.61 -2.23 -0.73
CA GLU A 101 -25.07 -2.72 0.57
C GLU A 101 -25.01 -4.25 0.61
N LYS A 102 -25.05 -4.81 1.82
CA LYS A 102 -25.04 -6.25 2.01
C LYS A 102 -26.24 -6.93 1.32
N ASP A 103 -27.40 -6.28 1.33
CA ASP A 103 -28.63 -6.79 0.74
C ASP A 103 -28.83 -6.41 -0.75
N GLY A 104 -27.94 -5.58 -1.31
CA GLY A 104 -27.91 -5.27 -2.75
C GLY A 104 -27.27 -6.38 -3.58
N ASN A 105 -27.44 -6.35 -4.91
CA ASN A 105 -26.68 -7.15 -5.84
C ASN A 105 -25.25 -6.59 -5.98
N VAL A 106 -24.30 -7.45 -6.37
CA VAL A 106 -22.97 -6.97 -6.76
C VAL A 106 -23.04 -6.39 -8.19
N ILE A 107 -22.40 -5.26 -8.39
CA ILE A 107 -22.42 -4.49 -9.64
C ILE A 107 -21.05 -4.55 -10.29
N ILE A 108 -21.00 -4.73 -11.61
CA ILE A 108 -19.78 -4.54 -12.39
C ILE A 108 -19.51 -3.04 -12.46
N ASN A 109 -18.48 -2.58 -11.74
CA ASN A 109 -18.07 -1.18 -11.78
C ASN A 109 -17.29 -0.87 -13.06
N GLU A 110 -16.36 -1.77 -13.42
CA GLU A 110 -15.56 -1.64 -14.64
C GLU A 110 -15.03 -3.01 -15.07
N PRO A 111 -15.39 -3.53 -16.27
CA PRO A 111 -14.68 -4.66 -16.86
C PRO A 111 -13.35 -4.17 -17.42
N TYR A 112 -12.24 -4.87 -17.12
CA TYR A 112 -10.94 -4.47 -17.64
C TYR A 112 -10.87 -4.72 -19.15
N LYS A 113 -10.23 -3.81 -19.88
CA LYS A 113 -10.09 -3.89 -21.32
C LYS A 113 -9.41 -5.20 -21.74
N GLY A 114 -10.01 -5.93 -22.65
CA GLY A 114 -9.53 -7.24 -23.13
C GLY A 114 -9.73 -8.39 -22.16
N SER A 115 -10.40 -8.16 -21.03
CA SER A 115 -10.66 -9.20 -20.02
C SER A 115 -11.75 -10.18 -20.45
N PRO A 116 -11.86 -11.35 -19.79
CA PRO A 116 -13.00 -12.26 -19.97
C PRO A 116 -14.35 -11.59 -19.70
N ALA A 117 -14.45 -10.73 -18.70
CA ALA A 117 -15.68 -9.99 -18.40
C ALA A 117 -16.15 -9.17 -19.61
N GLU A 118 -15.26 -8.36 -20.18
CA GLU A 118 -15.55 -7.55 -21.37
C GLU A 118 -15.88 -8.41 -22.59
N LYS A 119 -15.05 -9.44 -22.89
CA LYS A 119 -15.24 -10.37 -24.01
C LYS A 119 -16.59 -11.10 -23.98
N HIS A 120 -17.11 -11.39 -22.79
CA HIS A 120 -18.41 -12.06 -22.62
C HIS A 120 -19.56 -11.07 -22.43
N GLY A 121 -19.31 -9.77 -22.65
CA GLY A 121 -20.34 -8.73 -22.72
C GLY A 121 -20.82 -8.22 -21.35
N LEU A 122 -20.07 -8.42 -20.26
CA LEU A 122 -20.31 -7.69 -19.02
C LEU A 122 -19.93 -6.22 -19.22
N SER A 123 -20.74 -5.32 -18.70
CA SER A 123 -20.59 -3.88 -18.87
C SER A 123 -20.70 -3.16 -17.53
N CYS A 124 -20.19 -1.94 -17.48
CA CYS A 124 -20.35 -1.06 -16.32
C CYS A 124 -21.84 -0.91 -15.97
N GLY A 125 -22.16 -1.06 -14.67
CA GLY A 125 -23.52 -0.97 -14.15
C GLY A 125 -24.34 -2.26 -14.24
N ASP A 126 -23.86 -3.34 -14.88
CA ASP A 126 -24.55 -4.63 -14.88
C ASP A 126 -24.60 -5.22 -13.46
N GLU A 127 -25.77 -5.68 -13.04
CA GLU A 127 -25.98 -6.28 -11.71
C GLU A 127 -25.87 -7.80 -11.77
N ILE A 128 -24.96 -8.37 -11.01
CA ILE A 128 -24.81 -9.83 -10.87
C ILE A 128 -25.74 -10.31 -9.76
N MET A 129 -26.83 -10.94 -10.14
CA MET A 129 -27.84 -11.45 -9.21
C MET A 129 -27.43 -12.79 -8.60
N GLU A 130 -26.80 -13.67 -9.40
CA GLU A 130 -26.33 -14.99 -8.96
C GLU A 130 -24.95 -15.30 -9.52
N ILE A 131 -24.15 -16.04 -8.74
CA ILE A 131 -22.86 -16.61 -9.12
C ILE A 131 -22.96 -18.13 -8.91
N ASP A 132 -22.84 -18.93 -9.97
CA ASP A 132 -22.99 -20.39 -9.97
C ASP A 132 -24.28 -20.85 -9.28
N GLY A 133 -25.41 -20.13 -9.54
CA GLY A 133 -26.74 -20.43 -8.99
C GLY A 133 -26.95 -19.99 -7.54
N GLN A 134 -26.00 -19.30 -6.93
CA GLN A 134 -26.13 -18.75 -5.59
C GLN A 134 -26.32 -17.24 -5.66
N SER A 135 -27.35 -16.76 -4.93
CA SER A 135 -27.63 -15.32 -4.85
C SER A 135 -26.45 -14.55 -4.28
N THR A 136 -26.22 -13.34 -4.81
CA THR A 136 -25.27 -12.38 -4.28
C THR A 136 -25.81 -11.57 -3.10
N HIS A 137 -27.12 -11.62 -2.85
CA HIS A 137 -27.76 -11.05 -1.67
C HIS A 137 -27.17 -11.64 -0.38
N GLY A 138 -26.92 -10.83 0.63
CA GLY A 138 -26.37 -11.24 1.90
C GLY A 138 -24.87 -11.52 1.90
N LEU A 139 -24.20 -11.56 0.72
CA LEU A 139 -22.76 -11.73 0.62
C LEU A 139 -22.05 -10.38 0.76
N THR A 140 -20.83 -10.43 1.25
CA THR A 140 -19.90 -9.28 1.20
C THR A 140 -19.30 -9.12 -0.19
N SER A 141 -18.71 -7.96 -0.49
CA SER A 141 -17.95 -7.73 -1.74
C SER A 141 -16.81 -8.74 -1.89
N GLN A 142 -16.12 -9.08 -0.80
CA GLN A 142 -15.04 -10.07 -0.80
C GLN A 142 -15.55 -11.46 -1.15
N GLU A 143 -16.64 -11.93 -0.54
CA GLU A 143 -17.23 -13.24 -0.85
C GLU A 143 -17.69 -13.34 -2.31
N CYS A 144 -18.20 -12.25 -2.90
CA CYS A 144 -18.51 -12.20 -4.32
C CYS A 144 -17.24 -12.27 -5.17
N SER A 145 -16.21 -11.51 -4.82
CA SER A 145 -14.90 -11.52 -5.48
C SER A 145 -14.26 -12.90 -5.48
N ASP A 146 -14.27 -13.59 -4.33
CA ASP A 146 -13.67 -14.92 -4.18
C ASP A 146 -14.35 -15.97 -5.06
N ARG A 147 -15.68 -15.85 -5.27
CA ARG A 147 -16.43 -16.72 -6.19
C ARG A 147 -16.16 -16.41 -7.66
N MET A 148 -15.86 -15.13 -8.00
CA MET A 148 -15.51 -14.72 -9.36
C MET A 148 -14.08 -15.12 -9.72
N LYS A 149 -13.17 -15.15 -8.73
CA LYS A 149 -11.80 -15.67 -8.87
C LYS A 149 -11.79 -17.19 -9.00
N GLY A 150 -10.67 -17.73 -9.44
CA GLY A 150 -10.43 -19.17 -9.52
C GLY A 150 -9.41 -19.54 -10.59
N LYS A 151 -9.13 -20.84 -10.71
CA LYS A 151 -8.10 -21.36 -11.62
C LYS A 151 -8.40 -20.97 -13.07
N PRO A 152 -7.43 -20.39 -13.81
CA PRO A 152 -7.58 -20.12 -15.24
C PRO A 152 -8.03 -21.36 -16.02
N GLY A 153 -8.94 -21.16 -17.00
CA GLY A 153 -9.56 -22.23 -17.78
C GLY A 153 -10.83 -22.83 -17.17
N THR A 154 -11.16 -22.52 -15.90
CA THR A 154 -12.46 -22.89 -15.31
C THR A 154 -13.52 -21.87 -15.69
N THR A 155 -14.80 -22.27 -15.64
CA THR A 155 -15.93 -21.40 -15.94
C THR A 155 -16.63 -20.93 -14.67
N VAL A 156 -17.31 -19.80 -14.75
CA VAL A 156 -18.26 -19.29 -13.76
C VAL A 156 -19.52 -18.83 -14.48
N LYS A 157 -20.69 -19.18 -13.93
CA LYS A 157 -21.98 -18.78 -14.48
C LYS A 157 -22.56 -17.63 -13.69
N PHE A 158 -22.98 -16.57 -14.38
CA PHE A 158 -23.65 -15.43 -13.82
C PHE A 158 -25.10 -15.34 -14.30
N LYS A 159 -26.02 -14.97 -13.41
CA LYS A 159 -27.31 -14.41 -13.77
C LYS A 159 -27.19 -12.89 -13.63
N VAL A 160 -27.36 -12.17 -14.73
CA VAL A 160 -27.03 -10.74 -14.85
C VAL A 160 -28.28 -9.96 -15.24
N LEU A 161 -28.60 -8.93 -14.48
CA LEU A 161 -29.52 -7.88 -14.92
C LEU A 161 -28.72 -6.83 -15.68
N LYS A 162 -28.94 -6.75 -16.99
CA LYS A 162 -28.26 -5.80 -17.87
C LYS A 162 -28.74 -4.37 -17.60
N VAL A 163 -27.80 -3.46 -17.31
CA VAL A 163 -28.11 -2.07 -16.94
C VAL A 163 -28.90 -1.33 -18.05
N ARG A 164 -28.53 -1.55 -19.33
CA ARG A 164 -29.10 -0.83 -20.47
C ARG A 164 -30.42 -1.44 -20.97
N SER A 165 -30.46 -2.75 -21.23
CA SER A 165 -31.67 -3.43 -21.74
C SER A 165 -32.70 -3.78 -20.67
N LYS A 166 -32.29 -3.78 -19.38
CA LYS A 166 -33.09 -4.24 -18.23
C LYS A 166 -33.55 -5.70 -18.34
N GLU A 167 -32.86 -6.48 -19.17
CA GLU A 167 -33.10 -7.89 -19.34
C GLU A 167 -32.24 -8.72 -18.39
N VAL A 168 -32.80 -9.82 -17.91
CA VAL A 168 -32.06 -10.80 -17.13
C VAL A 168 -31.53 -11.89 -18.07
N VAL A 169 -30.20 -12.04 -18.11
CA VAL A 169 -29.51 -12.98 -18.98
C VAL A 169 -28.55 -13.88 -18.18
N ASP A 170 -28.35 -15.08 -18.68
CA ASP A 170 -27.31 -15.99 -18.18
C ASP A 170 -26.04 -15.77 -19.00
N ILE A 171 -24.90 -15.50 -18.32
CA ILE A 171 -23.59 -15.33 -18.94
C ILE A 171 -22.62 -16.32 -18.32
N ILE A 172 -21.94 -17.11 -19.17
CA ILE A 172 -20.87 -18.01 -18.72
C ILE A 172 -19.54 -17.38 -19.12
N VAL A 173 -18.67 -17.14 -18.13
CA VAL A 173 -17.35 -16.55 -18.33
C VAL A 173 -16.28 -17.60 -18.04
N THR A 174 -15.34 -17.77 -18.95
CA THR A 174 -14.14 -18.58 -18.71
C THR A 174 -13.11 -17.73 -18.01
N ARG A 175 -12.64 -18.14 -16.82
CA ARG A 175 -11.59 -17.45 -16.09
C ARG A 175 -10.27 -17.52 -16.85
N GLU A 176 -9.59 -16.40 -16.91
CA GLU A 176 -8.23 -16.29 -17.48
C GLU A 176 -7.25 -15.79 -16.42
N ARG A 177 -5.96 -15.81 -16.73
CA ARG A 177 -4.95 -15.09 -15.96
C ARG A 177 -5.12 -13.60 -16.25
N ILE A 178 -5.54 -12.84 -15.27
CA ILE A 178 -5.68 -11.37 -15.35
C ILE A 178 -4.39 -10.75 -14.85
N HIS A 179 -3.84 -9.82 -15.62
CA HIS A 179 -2.72 -8.99 -15.22
C HIS A 179 -3.20 -7.53 -15.14
N LEU A 180 -2.95 -6.89 -14.00
CA LEU A 180 -3.25 -5.47 -13.80
C LEU A 180 -1.98 -4.67 -14.09
N PRO A 181 -1.99 -3.72 -15.04
CA PRO A 181 -0.81 -2.94 -15.38
C PRO A 181 -0.42 -2.03 -14.21
N ASP A 182 0.88 -1.81 -14.04
CA ASP A 182 1.39 -0.83 -13.09
C ASP A 182 1.39 0.59 -13.66
N ILE A 183 1.46 0.74 -14.99
CA ILE A 183 1.23 2.02 -15.67
C ILE A 183 -0.26 2.14 -15.96
N GLU A 184 -0.98 2.75 -15.02
CA GLU A 184 -2.44 2.88 -15.11
C GLU A 184 -2.85 4.00 -16.06
N TYR A 185 -2.01 5.02 -16.21
CA TYR A 185 -2.27 6.12 -17.15
C TYR A 185 -0.97 6.64 -17.76
N ALA A 186 -1.01 6.94 -19.07
CA ALA A 186 0.05 7.64 -19.77
C ALA A 186 -0.55 8.53 -20.87
N GLY A 187 -0.40 9.84 -20.76
CA GLY A 187 -0.97 10.82 -21.68
C GLY A 187 -0.22 12.14 -21.69
N MET A 188 -0.54 13.00 -22.67
CA MET A 188 -0.04 14.38 -22.74
C MET A 188 -0.92 15.28 -21.88
N LEU A 189 -0.31 16.06 -20.95
CA LEU A 189 -1.02 17.11 -20.19
C LEU A 189 -1.22 18.39 -21.02
N ASN A 190 -0.30 18.61 -21.95
CA ASN A 190 -0.33 19.70 -22.93
C ASN A 190 0.65 19.37 -24.06
N ASP A 191 0.81 20.25 -25.04
CA ASP A 191 1.63 20.00 -26.24
C ASP A 191 3.07 19.54 -25.98
N THR A 192 3.60 19.72 -24.76
CA THR A 192 5.01 19.45 -24.46
C THR A 192 5.24 18.61 -23.22
N THR A 193 4.24 18.42 -22.38
CA THR A 193 4.40 17.74 -21.07
C THR A 193 3.66 16.41 -21.09
N GLY A 194 4.41 15.32 -21.00
CA GLY A 194 3.86 13.99 -20.80
C GLY A 194 3.69 13.69 -19.29
N TYR A 195 2.68 12.91 -18.97
CA TYR A 195 2.36 12.45 -17.63
C TYR A 195 2.20 10.94 -17.65
N ILE A 196 2.85 10.27 -16.69
CA ILE A 196 2.75 8.82 -16.46
C ILE A 196 2.42 8.60 -14.99
N TYR A 197 1.30 7.93 -14.72
CA TYR A 197 0.93 7.47 -13.38
C TYR A 197 1.28 6.00 -13.23
N GLN A 198 2.11 5.70 -12.23
CA GLN A 198 2.59 4.35 -11.91
C GLN A 198 2.19 3.96 -10.50
N SER A 199 1.38 2.90 -10.36
CA SER A 199 0.79 2.45 -9.08
C SER A 199 1.56 1.34 -8.38
N GLY A 200 2.57 0.73 -9.00
CA GLY A 200 3.34 -0.35 -8.41
C GLY A 200 4.68 -0.63 -9.11
N PHE A 201 5.38 -1.65 -8.63
CA PHE A 201 6.65 -2.13 -9.19
C PHE A 201 6.61 -3.65 -9.32
N THR A 202 5.69 -4.17 -10.13
CA THR A 202 5.65 -5.59 -10.45
C THR A 202 6.57 -5.92 -11.64
N GLU A 203 6.66 -7.19 -11.97
CA GLU A 203 7.54 -7.68 -13.04
C GLU A 203 7.29 -6.98 -14.37
N ASN A 204 8.35 -6.45 -14.99
CA ASN A 204 8.37 -5.75 -16.29
C ASN A 204 7.77 -4.33 -16.32
N VAL A 205 7.47 -3.69 -15.19
CA VAL A 205 6.97 -2.29 -15.20
C VAL A 205 7.98 -1.32 -15.82
N SER A 206 9.27 -1.56 -15.70
CA SER A 206 10.30 -0.76 -16.38
C SER A 206 10.19 -0.81 -17.90
N GLY A 207 9.78 -1.97 -18.45
CA GLY A 207 9.44 -2.14 -19.87
C GLY A 207 8.15 -1.42 -20.27
N GLU A 208 7.12 -1.47 -19.42
CA GLU A 208 5.86 -0.74 -19.62
C GLU A 208 6.11 0.77 -19.63
N LEU A 209 6.84 1.28 -18.64
CA LEU A 209 7.20 2.71 -18.56
C LEU A 209 8.03 3.15 -19.76
N ARG A 210 8.99 2.31 -20.21
CA ARG A 210 9.75 2.54 -21.43
C ARG A 210 8.83 2.74 -22.64
N ASN A 211 7.87 1.86 -22.83
CA ASN A 211 6.93 1.91 -23.95
C ASN A 211 6.02 3.16 -23.87
N ALA A 212 5.50 3.46 -22.68
CA ALA A 212 4.71 4.68 -22.45
C ALA A 212 5.55 5.95 -22.75
N PHE A 213 6.78 6.02 -22.26
CA PHE A 213 7.69 7.12 -22.53
C PHE A 213 7.95 7.32 -24.03
N LEU A 214 8.26 6.26 -24.76
CA LEU A 214 8.52 6.33 -26.20
C LEU A 214 7.27 6.76 -26.98
N LYS A 215 6.08 6.31 -26.59
CA LYS A 215 4.80 6.75 -27.17
C LYS A 215 4.62 8.25 -26.98
N LEU A 216 4.82 8.79 -25.79
CA LEU A 216 4.69 10.21 -25.50
C LEU A 216 5.77 11.05 -26.21
N LYS A 217 7.00 10.54 -26.33
CA LYS A 217 8.06 11.18 -27.15
C LYS A 217 7.62 11.29 -28.62
N GLY A 218 7.01 10.27 -29.18
CA GLY A 218 6.43 10.29 -30.53
C GLY A 218 5.30 11.31 -30.71
N GLN A 219 4.62 11.68 -29.62
CA GLN A 219 3.58 12.73 -29.58
C GLN A 219 4.15 14.14 -29.36
N GLY A 220 5.46 14.29 -29.23
CA GLY A 220 6.12 15.60 -29.05
C GLY A 220 6.49 15.95 -27.62
N MET A 221 6.45 15.01 -26.69
CA MET A 221 6.84 15.24 -25.29
C MET A 221 8.26 15.79 -25.18
N LYS A 222 8.39 16.88 -24.41
CA LYS A 222 9.67 17.55 -24.08
C LYS A 222 9.95 17.59 -22.57
N LYS A 223 8.97 17.27 -21.74
CA LYS A 223 9.05 17.23 -20.26
C LYS A 223 8.24 16.04 -19.76
N LEU A 224 8.69 15.38 -18.73
CA LEU A 224 8.01 14.23 -18.11
C LEU A 224 7.60 14.54 -16.68
N VAL A 225 6.36 14.21 -16.34
CA VAL A 225 5.89 14.05 -14.96
C VAL A 225 5.67 12.56 -14.72
N LEU A 226 6.46 11.98 -13.81
CA LEU A 226 6.30 10.62 -13.30
C LEU A 226 5.61 10.70 -11.94
N ASP A 227 4.39 10.21 -11.86
CA ASP A 227 3.60 10.23 -10.63
C ASP A 227 3.69 8.89 -9.91
N LEU A 228 4.29 8.91 -8.72
CA LEU A 228 4.46 7.78 -7.80
C LEU A 228 3.65 7.98 -6.51
N ARG A 229 2.69 8.91 -6.46
CA ARG A 229 1.83 9.11 -5.29
C ARG A 229 0.98 7.88 -5.05
N GLY A 230 0.84 7.48 -3.77
CA GLY A 230 0.14 6.26 -3.37
C GLY A 230 0.84 4.95 -3.75
N ASN A 231 2.01 4.98 -4.39
CA ASN A 231 2.71 3.79 -4.85
C ASN A 231 3.59 3.19 -3.72
N GLY A 232 3.13 2.09 -3.13
CA GLY A 232 3.81 1.38 -2.03
C GLY A 232 5.11 0.66 -2.39
N GLY A 233 5.54 0.71 -3.67
CA GLY A 233 6.76 0.06 -4.15
C GLY A 233 6.51 -1.32 -4.77
N GLY A 234 7.49 -2.21 -4.67
CA GLY A 234 7.52 -3.57 -5.23
C GLY A 234 8.93 -4.04 -5.49
N LEU A 235 9.20 -4.59 -6.67
CA LEU A 235 10.50 -5.18 -7.02
C LEU A 235 11.60 -4.12 -7.16
N MET A 236 12.69 -4.30 -6.42
CA MET A 236 13.87 -3.41 -6.48
C MET A 236 14.53 -3.45 -7.87
N SER A 237 14.54 -4.60 -8.54
CA SER A 237 15.06 -4.76 -9.91
C SER A 237 14.36 -3.82 -10.90
N GLU A 238 13.07 -3.63 -10.75
CA GLU A 238 12.27 -2.75 -11.60
C GLU A 238 12.58 -1.27 -11.31
N ALA A 239 12.79 -0.90 -10.04
CA ALA A 239 13.26 0.44 -9.69
C ALA A 239 14.61 0.75 -10.36
N VAL A 240 15.56 -0.20 -10.33
CA VAL A 240 16.84 -0.07 -11.04
C VAL A 240 16.63 0.04 -12.56
N GLY A 241 15.71 -0.74 -13.12
CA GLY A 241 15.32 -0.68 -14.53
C GLY A 241 14.79 0.71 -14.92
N ILE A 242 13.90 1.29 -14.13
CA ILE A 242 13.33 2.63 -14.37
C ILE A 242 14.40 3.71 -14.30
N VAL A 243 15.23 3.72 -13.28
CA VAL A 243 16.34 4.68 -13.19
C VAL A 243 17.29 4.54 -14.38
N SER A 244 17.52 3.30 -14.88
CA SER A 244 18.36 3.05 -16.05
C SER A 244 17.85 3.68 -17.35
N LEU A 245 16.56 4.06 -17.42
CA LEU A 245 16.01 4.76 -18.57
C LEU A 245 16.51 6.21 -18.70
N PHE A 246 16.95 6.81 -17.59
CA PHE A 246 17.18 8.26 -17.49
C PHE A 246 18.59 8.65 -17.03
N VAL A 247 19.43 7.68 -16.65
CA VAL A 247 20.79 7.92 -16.11
C VAL A 247 21.81 7.09 -16.89
N PRO A 248 23.03 7.58 -17.07
CA PRO A 248 24.08 6.86 -17.79
C PRO A 248 24.30 5.45 -17.21
N LYS A 249 24.61 4.49 -18.09
CA LYS A 249 24.94 3.13 -17.73
C LYS A 249 26.11 3.05 -16.74
N GLY A 250 25.98 2.19 -15.72
CA GLY A 250 26.98 2.02 -14.67
C GLY A 250 26.83 2.99 -13.47
N SER A 251 25.83 3.91 -13.51
CA SER A 251 25.52 4.80 -12.39
C SER A 251 24.98 4.00 -11.20
N MET A 252 25.37 4.38 -9.97
CA MET A 252 24.82 3.81 -8.74
C MET A 252 23.36 4.18 -8.62
N VAL A 253 22.49 3.21 -8.34
CA VAL A 253 21.05 3.42 -8.09
C VAL A 253 20.73 3.24 -6.61
N VAL A 254 21.17 2.13 -6.06
CA VAL A 254 20.91 1.76 -4.66
C VAL A 254 21.96 0.76 -4.20
N SER A 255 22.32 0.80 -2.92
CA SER A 255 23.06 -0.28 -2.27
C SER A 255 22.22 -0.87 -1.14
N SER A 256 22.44 -2.13 -0.81
CA SER A 256 21.79 -2.80 0.32
C SER A 256 22.85 -3.41 1.24
N LYS A 257 22.58 -3.40 2.55
CA LYS A 257 23.48 -3.93 3.57
C LYS A 257 22.70 -4.71 4.61
N GLY A 258 23.02 -6.00 4.72
CA GLY A 258 22.49 -6.89 5.75
C GLY A 258 23.34 -6.90 7.03
N GLN A 259 22.97 -7.78 7.97
CA GLN A 259 23.63 -7.90 9.26
C GLN A 259 25.06 -8.47 9.15
N ALA A 260 25.26 -9.48 8.31
CA ALA A 260 26.56 -10.14 8.20
C ALA A 260 27.56 -9.28 7.40
N ALA A 261 28.83 -9.35 7.81
CA ALA A 261 29.91 -8.72 7.04
C ALA A 261 29.98 -9.28 5.61
N GLY A 262 30.19 -8.40 4.61
CA GLY A 262 30.25 -8.80 3.20
C GLY A 262 28.90 -9.00 2.52
N THR A 263 27.79 -8.65 3.16
CA THR A 263 26.44 -8.70 2.56
C THR A 263 26.06 -7.42 1.81
N GLU A 264 26.98 -6.49 1.67
CA GLU A 264 26.73 -5.27 0.91
C GLU A 264 26.63 -5.57 -0.58
N MET A 265 25.52 -5.13 -1.19
CA MET A 265 25.22 -5.28 -2.61
C MET A 265 25.06 -3.91 -3.24
N HIS A 266 25.62 -3.73 -4.45
CA HIS A 266 25.54 -2.50 -5.21
C HIS A 266 24.76 -2.74 -6.50
N TYR A 267 23.68 -2.00 -6.68
CA TYR A 267 22.83 -2.08 -7.86
C TYR A 267 23.05 -0.83 -8.72
N LYS A 268 23.50 -1.06 -9.94
CA LYS A 268 23.84 -0.01 -10.92
C LYS A 268 22.94 -0.11 -12.12
N THR A 269 22.80 0.99 -12.85
CA THR A 269 22.14 1.01 -14.15
C THR A 269 22.83 0.04 -15.12
N THR A 270 22.03 -0.76 -15.85
CA THR A 270 22.54 -1.87 -16.67
C THR A 270 22.39 -1.63 -18.17
N SER A 271 21.47 -0.77 -18.60
CA SER A 271 21.19 -0.44 -20.00
C SER A 271 21.65 0.95 -20.37
N GLU A 272 21.78 1.22 -21.67
CA GLU A 272 21.91 2.58 -22.16
C GLU A 272 20.60 3.34 -21.92
N PRO A 273 20.67 4.60 -21.48
CA PRO A 273 19.49 5.40 -21.18
C PRO A 273 18.70 5.76 -22.43
N LEU A 274 17.41 5.99 -22.28
CA LEU A 274 16.56 6.51 -23.35
C LEU A 274 16.79 8.02 -23.55
N ASP A 275 16.91 8.76 -22.46
CA ASP A 275 17.05 10.21 -22.50
C ASP A 275 17.66 10.69 -21.17
N THR A 276 18.85 11.24 -21.21
CA THR A 276 19.54 11.79 -20.04
C THR A 276 19.26 13.27 -19.79
N GLU A 277 18.56 13.95 -20.70
CA GLU A 277 18.40 15.42 -20.69
C GLU A 277 16.96 15.89 -20.49
N ILE A 278 15.95 15.07 -20.86
CA ILE A 278 14.55 15.47 -20.68
C ILE A 278 14.28 15.91 -19.24
N PRO A 279 13.70 17.09 -18.98
CA PRO A 279 13.32 17.49 -17.64
C PRO A 279 12.31 16.52 -17.04
N ILE A 280 12.56 16.05 -15.80
CA ILE A 280 11.71 15.10 -15.09
C ILE A 280 11.27 15.72 -13.77
N ILE A 281 9.97 15.65 -13.51
CA ILE A 281 9.38 15.82 -12.19
C ILE A 281 8.94 14.45 -11.71
N VAL A 282 9.30 14.09 -10.48
CA VAL A 282 8.76 12.92 -9.78
C VAL A 282 7.80 13.43 -8.72
N MET A 283 6.52 13.06 -8.84
CA MET A 283 5.49 13.40 -7.84
C MET A 283 5.41 12.29 -6.79
N VAL A 284 5.40 12.68 -5.53
CA VAL A 284 5.39 11.76 -4.37
C VAL A 284 4.49 12.25 -3.25
N ASP A 285 4.04 11.31 -2.42
CA ASP A 285 3.31 11.57 -1.18
C ASP A 285 3.69 10.59 -0.06
N SER A 286 3.00 10.65 1.06
CA SER A 286 3.20 9.74 2.20
C SER A 286 2.89 8.26 1.88
N GLY A 287 2.20 7.96 0.79
CA GLY A 287 1.97 6.61 0.28
C GLY A 287 3.10 6.09 -0.61
N SER A 288 4.01 6.97 -1.09
CA SER A 288 5.17 6.59 -1.89
C SER A 288 6.21 5.89 -1.01
N ALA A 289 6.44 4.59 -1.23
CA ALA A 289 7.30 3.78 -0.34
C ALA A 289 8.25 2.85 -1.10
N SER A 290 9.33 2.40 -0.43
CA SER A 290 10.21 1.32 -0.90
C SER A 290 10.79 1.59 -2.31
N SER A 291 10.43 0.81 -3.34
CA SER A 291 10.93 0.99 -4.73
C SER A 291 10.62 2.36 -5.32
N SER A 292 9.48 2.99 -4.92
CA SER A 292 9.19 4.39 -5.24
C SER A 292 10.24 5.33 -4.65
N GLU A 293 10.67 5.06 -3.41
CA GLU A 293 11.71 5.85 -2.73
C GLU A 293 13.10 5.59 -3.32
N ILE A 294 13.36 4.38 -3.85
CA ILE A 294 14.60 4.07 -4.58
C ILE A 294 14.66 4.91 -5.87
N VAL A 295 13.59 4.90 -6.68
CA VAL A 295 13.55 5.70 -7.93
C VAL A 295 13.68 7.18 -7.60
N THR A 296 12.85 7.69 -6.69
CA THR A 296 12.83 9.09 -6.29
C THR A 296 14.17 9.54 -5.71
N GLY A 297 14.71 8.77 -4.75
CA GLY A 297 15.97 9.08 -4.08
C GLY A 297 17.17 8.98 -5.03
N ALA A 298 17.20 8.01 -5.93
CA ALA A 298 18.26 7.90 -6.92
C ALA A 298 18.24 9.07 -7.91
N LEU A 299 17.07 9.43 -8.46
CA LEU A 299 16.96 10.55 -9.38
C LEU A 299 17.21 11.90 -8.70
N GLN A 300 16.83 12.07 -7.43
CA GLN A 300 17.15 13.26 -6.63
C GLN A 300 18.64 13.36 -6.32
N ASP A 301 19.27 12.29 -5.83
CA ASP A 301 20.67 12.27 -5.43
C ASP A 301 21.63 12.44 -6.61
N LEU A 302 21.23 11.98 -7.80
CA LEU A 302 21.95 12.15 -9.05
C LEU A 302 21.64 13.49 -9.74
N ASP A 303 20.83 14.35 -9.12
CA ASP A 303 20.37 15.63 -9.67
C ASP A 303 19.70 15.49 -11.05
N ARG A 304 19.03 14.36 -11.28
CA ARG A 304 18.41 14.02 -12.57
C ARG A 304 16.96 14.44 -12.66
N ALA A 305 16.26 14.54 -11.53
CA ALA A 305 14.86 14.96 -11.45
C ALA A 305 14.62 15.95 -10.32
N THR A 306 13.54 16.71 -10.44
CA THR A 306 12.98 17.52 -9.34
C THR A 306 11.87 16.70 -8.68
N VAL A 307 11.96 16.52 -7.37
CA VAL A 307 10.95 15.81 -6.58
C VAL A 307 9.93 16.82 -6.05
N MET A 308 8.64 16.57 -6.28
CA MET A 308 7.53 17.45 -5.89
C MET A 308 6.46 16.68 -5.12
N GLY A 309 5.83 17.31 -4.14
CA GLY A 309 4.73 16.75 -3.36
C GLY A 309 4.97 16.83 -1.86
N THR A 310 4.65 15.77 -1.12
CA THR A 310 4.90 15.67 0.31
C THR A 310 5.98 14.63 0.60
N ARG A 311 6.48 14.60 1.85
CA ARG A 311 7.50 13.62 2.30
C ARG A 311 6.99 12.20 2.10
N THR A 312 7.85 11.31 1.58
CA THR A 312 7.53 9.90 1.35
C THR A 312 7.43 9.09 2.65
N PHE A 313 7.00 7.85 2.54
CA PHE A 313 6.73 6.95 3.68
C PHE A 313 7.94 6.68 4.57
N GLY A 314 9.13 6.46 3.98
CA GLY A 314 10.34 6.13 4.74
C GLY A 314 10.52 4.64 5.01
N LYS A 315 10.30 3.78 4.01
CA LYS A 315 10.58 2.34 4.10
C LYS A 315 11.93 2.01 3.48
N GLY A 316 12.97 1.98 4.28
CA GLY A 316 14.34 1.65 3.90
C GLY A 316 14.76 0.19 4.11
N LEU A 317 13.81 -0.74 4.24
CA LEU A 317 14.02 -2.15 4.51
C LEU A 317 13.82 -3.00 3.26
N VAL A 318 14.68 -4.01 3.08
CA VAL A 318 14.63 -4.98 1.98
C VAL A 318 14.12 -6.32 2.53
N GLN A 319 13.06 -6.84 1.91
CA GLN A 319 12.55 -8.17 2.21
C GLN A 319 13.03 -9.18 1.16
N SER A 320 13.26 -10.41 1.62
CA SER A 320 13.50 -11.58 0.78
C SER A 320 12.48 -12.66 1.10
N ILE A 321 12.02 -13.37 0.07
CA ILE A 321 11.13 -14.53 0.23
C ILE A 321 12.00 -15.77 0.31
N ARG A 322 11.72 -16.62 1.33
CA ARG A 322 12.43 -17.88 1.58
C ARG A 322 11.42 -19.02 1.63
N PRO A 323 11.60 -20.09 0.85
CA PRO A 323 10.71 -21.24 0.93
C PRO A 323 10.82 -21.94 2.29
N LEU A 324 9.69 -22.38 2.81
CA LEU A 324 9.58 -23.18 4.01
C LEU A 324 8.94 -24.55 3.69
N PRO A 325 9.02 -25.54 4.59
CA PRO A 325 8.27 -26.80 4.45
C PRO A 325 6.78 -26.57 4.23
N TYR A 326 6.11 -27.57 3.65
CA TYR A 326 4.67 -27.55 3.35
C TYR A 326 4.25 -26.37 2.44
N ASN A 327 5.08 -26.07 1.42
CA ASN A 327 4.86 -24.99 0.45
C ASN A 327 4.65 -23.58 1.06
N GLY A 328 4.93 -23.42 2.37
CA GLY A 328 4.92 -22.12 3.02
C GLY A 328 6.07 -21.24 2.55
N GLN A 329 5.94 -19.94 2.78
CA GLN A 329 6.96 -18.94 2.48
C GLN A 329 7.22 -18.07 3.73
N LEU A 330 8.48 -17.67 3.91
CA LEU A 330 8.85 -16.64 4.86
C LEU A 330 9.29 -15.40 4.08
N LYS A 331 8.55 -14.32 4.18
CA LYS A 331 8.99 -13.01 3.74
C LYS A 331 9.70 -12.37 4.92
N VAL A 332 11.01 -12.17 4.83
CA VAL A 332 11.86 -11.73 5.93
C VAL A 332 12.67 -10.51 5.56
N THR A 333 12.77 -9.54 6.46
CA THR A 333 13.65 -8.38 6.33
C THR A 333 15.11 -8.82 6.46
N THR A 334 15.90 -8.62 5.40
CA THR A 334 17.28 -9.11 5.30
C THR A 334 18.31 -8.01 5.23
N ALA A 335 17.94 -6.78 4.86
CA ALA A 335 18.87 -5.68 4.69
C ALA A 335 18.17 -4.31 4.85
N LYS A 336 18.98 -3.27 5.04
CA LYS A 336 18.62 -1.87 4.81
C LYS A 336 19.17 -1.45 3.45
N TYR A 337 18.50 -0.51 2.76
CA TYR A 337 19.02 0.05 1.53
C TYR A 337 19.40 1.53 1.68
N TYR A 338 20.29 1.95 0.79
CA TYR A 338 20.89 3.29 0.77
C TYR A 338 20.86 3.83 -0.65
N THR A 339 20.46 5.08 -0.81
CA THR A 339 20.44 5.79 -2.09
C THR A 339 21.86 6.15 -2.56
N PRO A 340 22.06 6.70 -3.76
CA PRO A 340 23.40 7.03 -4.27
C PRO A 340 24.24 7.94 -3.38
N SER A 341 23.63 8.85 -2.65
CA SER A 341 24.32 9.72 -1.68
C SER A 341 24.80 8.97 -0.42
N GLY A 342 24.33 7.73 -0.20
CA GLY A 342 24.65 6.93 0.97
C GLY A 342 23.64 7.07 2.11
N ARG A 343 22.57 7.86 1.96
CA ARG A 343 21.53 8.01 2.99
C ARG A 343 20.57 6.82 3.01
N CYS A 344 20.13 6.44 4.23
CA CYS A 344 19.07 5.47 4.44
C CYS A 344 17.75 6.22 4.66
N VAL A 345 16.72 5.88 3.90
CA VAL A 345 15.40 6.54 3.99
C VAL A 345 14.52 6.02 5.13
N GLN A 346 14.96 4.98 5.86
CA GLN A 346 14.18 4.36 6.94
C GLN A 346 13.75 5.39 7.98
N ALA A 347 12.44 5.58 8.16
CA ALA A 347 11.88 6.57 9.07
C ALA A 347 11.53 5.99 10.44
N ILE A 348 11.13 4.71 10.51
CA ILE A 348 10.68 4.05 11.75
C ILE A 348 11.80 3.17 12.29
N ASP A 349 12.12 3.30 13.57
CA ASP A 349 13.10 2.45 14.25
C ASP A 349 12.44 1.23 14.89
N TYR A 350 12.42 0.11 14.15
CA TYR A 350 11.90 -1.16 14.67
C TYR A 350 12.85 -1.87 15.65
N SER A 351 14.09 -1.41 15.76
CA SER A 351 15.07 -2.02 16.67
C SER A 351 14.91 -1.59 18.12
N HIS A 352 14.23 -0.46 18.34
CA HIS A 352 13.91 0.05 19.67
C HIS A 352 12.39 0.18 19.82
N ARG A 353 11.83 -0.55 20.77
CA ARG A 353 10.41 -0.48 21.12
C ARG A 353 10.22 0.23 22.45
N ASN A 354 9.15 1.01 22.54
CA ASN A 354 8.69 1.61 23.77
C ASN A 354 8.18 0.53 24.74
N GLU A 355 7.96 0.88 26.01
CA GLU A 355 7.44 -0.05 27.04
C GLU A 355 6.06 -0.64 26.66
N ASP A 356 5.25 0.09 25.90
CA ASP A 356 3.94 -0.35 25.37
C ASP A 356 4.03 -1.19 24.09
N GLY A 357 5.26 -1.48 23.60
CA GLY A 357 5.52 -2.23 22.37
C GLY A 357 5.44 -1.40 21.09
N SER A 358 5.04 -0.13 21.15
CA SER A 358 5.03 0.76 19.98
C SER A 358 6.44 1.08 19.49
N VAL A 359 6.53 1.54 18.24
CA VAL A 359 7.79 1.98 17.61
C VAL A 359 7.70 3.47 17.29
N GLY A 360 8.82 4.16 17.37
CA GLY A 360 8.92 5.58 17.08
C GLY A 360 9.53 5.89 15.72
N TYR A 361 9.29 7.11 15.25
CA TYR A 361 10.06 7.67 14.14
C TYR A 361 11.45 8.05 14.62
N ILE A 362 12.43 7.98 13.70
CA ILE A 362 13.78 8.49 13.94
C ILE A 362 13.66 10.01 14.14
N PRO A 363 14.04 10.54 15.32
CA PRO A 363 13.98 12.00 15.58
C PRO A 363 14.86 12.78 14.60
N ASP A 364 14.44 13.96 14.19
CA ASP A 364 15.22 14.83 13.30
C ASP A 364 16.63 15.14 13.83
N SER A 365 16.79 15.15 15.17
CA SER A 365 18.10 15.33 15.83
C SER A 365 19.08 14.17 15.59
N LEU A 366 18.62 13.00 15.18
CA LEU A 366 19.42 11.83 14.87
C LEU A 366 19.60 11.63 13.35
N THR A 367 19.05 12.50 12.52
CA THR A 367 19.24 12.46 11.07
C THR A 367 20.57 13.10 10.68
N HIS A 368 21.17 12.61 9.58
CA HIS A 368 22.44 13.10 9.06
C HIS A 368 22.25 13.80 7.70
N GLU A 369 23.14 14.71 7.41
CA GLU A 369 23.19 15.41 6.13
C GLU A 369 24.07 14.67 5.14
N PHE A 370 23.57 14.56 3.92
CA PHE A 370 24.26 14.01 2.76
C PHE A 370 24.24 15.02 1.61
N LYS A 371 25.00 14.74 0.57
CA LYS A 371 25.09 15.60 -0.60
C LYS A 371 24.68 14.86 -1.87
N THR A 372 23.88 15.50 -2.70
CA THR A 372 23.61 15.05 -4.06
C THR A 372 24.86 15.21 -4.94
N ALA A 373 24.83 14.70 -6.16
CA ALA A 373 25.93 14.79 -7.11
C ALA A 373 26.42 16.24 -7.35
N HIS A 374 25.52 17.22 -7.33
CA HIS A 374 25.85 18.64 -7.50
C HIS A 374 25.92 19.41 -6.16
N GLY A 375 25.93 18.72 -5.01
CA GLY A 375 26.18 19.31 -3.71
C GLY A 375 24.96 19.87 -2.97
N ARG A 376 23.72 19.62 -3.44
CA ARG A 376 22.50 19.94 -2.68
C ARG A 376 22.46 19.13 -1.39
N THR A 377 21.95 19.70 -0.30
CA THR A 377 21.80 18.99 0.97
C THR A 377 20.54 18.17 0.98
N VAL A 378 20.67 16.89 1.34
CA VAL A 378 19.57 15.94 1.58
C VAL A 378 19.80 15.24 2.92
N ARG A 379 18.75 14.66 3.53
CA ARG A 379 18.82 14.02 4.85
C ARG A 379 18.37 12.57 4.80
N ASP A 380 18.81 11.77 5.76
CA ASP A 380 18.35 10.42 6.04
C ASP A 380 17.21 10.39 7.08
N GLY A 381 16.76 9.19 7.47
CA GLY A 381 15.93 8.95 8.66
C GLY A 381 14.46 9.36 8.56
N GLY A 382 13.97 9.80 7.41
CA GLY A 382 12.60 10.32 7.33
C GLY A 382 11.94 10.22 5.96
N GLY A 383 12.29 9.21 5.15
CA GLY A 383 11.84 9.14 3.76
C GLY A 383 12.58 10.15 2.86
N ILE A 384 12.04 10.36 1.67
CA ILE A 384 12.53 11.37 0.74
C ILE A 384 11.78 12.67 0.96
N THR A 385 12.50 13.72 1.31
CA THR A 385 11.94 15.08 1.37
C THR A 385 11.91 15.66 -0.04
N PRO A 386 10.77 16.15 -0.55
CA PRO A 386 10.68 16.72 -1.88
C PRO A 386 11.50 18.03 -1.98
N ASP A 387 11.97 18.34 -3.19
CA ASP A 387 12.63 19.61 -3.50
C ASP A 387 11.63 20.77 -3.50
N VAL A 388 10.38 20.48 -3.88
CA VAL A 388 9.25 21.41 -3.87
C VAL A 388 8.09 20.77 -3.11
N THR A 389 7.80 21.31 -1.94
CA THR A 389 6.65 20.84 -1.15
C THR A 389 5.36 21.39 -1.75
N ILE A 390 4.41 20.50 -2.00
CA ILE A 390 3.04 20.84 -2.39
C ILE A 390 2.15 20.16 -1.37
N GLU A 391 1.47 20.95 -0.56
CA GLU A 391 0.51 20.43 0.39
C GLU A 391 -0.68 19.84 -0.37
N GLY A 392 -1.10 18.64 0.05
CA GLY A 392 -2.29 18.00 -0.49
C GLY A 392 -3.55 18.81 -0.13
N HIS A 393 -4.56 18.74 -0.97
CA HIS A 393 -5.89 19.20 -0.55
C HIS A 393 -6.44 18.20 0.47
N ASP A 394 -6.68 18.67 1.70
CA ASP A 394 -7.49 17.92 2.64
C ASP A 394 -8.93 17.91 2.13
N TYR A 395 -9.40 16.76 1.71
CA TYR A 395 -10.82 16.59 1.39
C TYR A 395 -11.65 16.84 2.64
N SER A 396 -12.77 17.53 2.45
CA SER A 396 -13.70 17.77 3.54
C SER A 396 -14.23 16.44 4.10
N ARG A 397 -14.60 16.44 5.38
CA ARG A 397 -15.23 15.26 5.98
C ARG A 397 -16.54 14.88 5.26
N LEU A 398 -17.22 15.86 4.67
CA LEU A 398 -18.37 15.62 3.81
C LEU A 398 -17.99 14.79 2.58
N THR A 399 -16.91 15.14 1.90
CA THR A 399 -16.41 14.39 0.74
C THR A 399 -16.10 12.94 1.12
N TYR A 400 -15.38 12.73 2.23
CA TYR A 400 -15.14 11.38 2.74
C TYR A 400 -16.44 10.63 3.04
N SER A 401 -17.41 11.27 3.69
CA SER A 401 -18.70 10.62 4.01
C SER A 401 -19.47 10.23 2.75
N LEU A 402 -19.51 11.09 1.73
CA LEU A 402 -20.16 10.82 0.45
C LEU A 402 -19.50 9.65 -0.31
N VAL A 403 -18.16 9.57 -0.26
CA VAL A 403 -17.41 8.46 -0.86
C VAL A 403 -17.66 7.15 -0.11
N TYR A 404 -17.48 7.15 1.23
CA TYR A 404 -17.61 5.94 2.04
C TYR A 404 -19.05 5.41 2.11
N SER A 405 -20.06 6.28 2.07
CA SER A 405 -21.46 5.85 2.00
C SER A 405 -21.88 5.40 0.59
N GLY A 406 -20.99 5.50 -0.41
CA GLY A 406 -21.27 5.09 -1.79
C GLY A 406 -22.22 6.00 -2.55
N ILE A 407 -22.61 7.17 -2.02
CA ILE A 407 -23.60 8.07 -2.63
C ILE A 407 -23.12 8.58 -3.99
N ILE A 408 -21.82 8.92 -4.10
CA ILE A 408 -21.24 9.35 -5.37
C ILE A 408 -21.35 8.22 -6.41
N GLN A 409 -20.99 7.00 -6.01
CA GLN A 409 -21.04 5.84 -6.89
C GLN A 409 -22.47 5.50 -7.33
N GLU A 410 -23.42 5.56 -6.41
CA GLU A 410 -24.83 5.30 -6.70
C GLU A 410 -25.40 6.31 -7.71
N TYR A 411 -25.12 7.60 -7.50
CA TYR A 411 -25.54 8.65 -8.46
C TYR A 411 -24.89 8.46 -9.84
N ALA A 412 -23.59 8.14 -9.87
CA ALA A 412 -22.89 7.89 -11.13
C ALA A 412 -23.48 6.70 -11.90
N LEU A 413 -23.85 5.63 -11.20
CA LEU A 413 -24.53 4.46 -11.81
C LEU A 413 -25.92 4.84 -12.36
N ASP A 414 -26.71 5.59 -11.61
CA ASP A 414 -28.02 6.07 -12.08
C ASP A 414 -27.87 7.03 -13.26
N TYR A 415 -26.88 7.92 -13.23
CA TYR A 415 -26.56 8.82 -14.34
C TYR A 415 -26.24 8.04 -15.62
N VAL A 416 -25.37 7.03 -15.56
CA VAL A 416 -25.01 6.18 -16.72
C VAL A 416 -26.21 5.38 -17.23
N ARG A 417 -27.13 4.97 -16.36
CA ARG A 417 -28.38 4.30 -16.76
C ARG A 417 -29.30 5.18 -17.59
N GLU A 418 -29.30 6.49 -17.32
CA GLU A 418 -30.14 7.48 -17.99
C GLU A 418 -29.46 8.07 -19.22
N HIS A 419 -28.11 8.12 -19.25
CA HIS A 419 -27.29 8.75 -20.30
C HIS A 419 -26.38 7.71 -20.96
N ALA A 420 -26.98 6.82 -21.75
CA ALA A 420 -26.27 5.72 -22.42
C ALA A 420 -25.26 6.19 -23.49
N ASP A 421 -25.28 7.46 -23.86
CA ASP A 421 -24.42 8.14 -24.82
C ASP A 421 -23.22 8.88 -24.18
N ALA A 422 -23.12 8.89 -22.83
CA ALA A 422 -21.95 9.43 -22.16
C ALA A 422 -20.69 8.64 -22.56
N ASP A 423 -19.69 9.34 -23.07
CA ASP A 423 -18.41 8.81 -23.56
C ASP A 423 -17.21 9.31 -22.73
N GLU A 424 -16.00 9.00 -23.19
CA GLU A 424 -14.76 9.39 -22.51
C GLU A 424 -14.53 10.92 -22.45
N ASP A 425 -15.21 11.69 -23.32
CA ASP A 425 -15.13 13.15 -23.37
C ASP A 425 -16.25 13.84 -22.55
N PHE A 426 -16.97 13.07 -21.72
CA PHE A 426 -18.04 13.60 -20.87
C PHE A 426 -17.54 14.66 -19.88
N HIS A 427 -18.25 15.78 -19.84
CA HIS A 427 -18.03 16.85 -18.89
C HIS A 427 -19.30 17.15 -18.10
N LEU A 428 -19.20 17.19 -16.78
CA LEU A 428 -20.27 17.58 -15.88
C LEU A 428 -20.72 19.03 -16.18
N ALA A 429 -22.00 19.22 -16.48
CA ALA A 429 -22.61 20.53 -16.54
C ALA A 429 -23.17 20.95 -15.18
N ASP A 430 -23.42 22.25 -14.96
CA ASP A 430 -23.96 22.77 -13.71
C ASP A 430 -25.27 22.06 -13.29
N LYS A 431 -26.14 21.74 -14.26
CA LYS A 431 -27.39 21.00 -14.00
C LYS A 431 -27.16 19.58 -13.46
N ASP A 432 -26.06 18.92 -13.86
CA ASP A 432 -25.72 17.57 -13.40
C ASP A 432 -25.20 17.62 -11.95
N TRP A 433 -24.47 18.69 -11.63
CA TRP A 433 -24.08 18.99 -10.27
C TRP A 433 -25.28 19.26 -9.35
N ASP A 434 -26.23 20.10 -9.79
CA ASP A 434 -27.47 20.35 -9.06
C ASP A 434 -28.28 19.06 -8.85
N GLY A 435 -28.31 18.20 -9.87
CA GLY A 435 -28.89 16.87 -9.79
C GLY A 435 -28.25 15.99 -8.73
N PHE A 436 -26.91 15.95 -8.68
CA PHE A 436 -26.16 15.23 -7.65
C PHE A 436 -26.46 15.77 -6.25
N VAL A 437 -26.43 17.08 -6.06
CA VAL A 437 -26.75 17.71 -4.78
C VAL A 437 -28.18 17.38 -4.31
N ALA A 438 -29.14 17.43 -5.23
CA ALA A 438 -30.52 17.05 -4.92
C ALA A 438 -30.62 15.57 -4.51
N PHE A 439 -29.95 14.67 -5.27
CA PHE A 439 -29.89 13.25 -4.96
C PHE A 439 -29.23 12.97 -3.60
N ALA A 440 -28.07 13.56 -3.33
CA ALA A 440 -27.36 13.40 -2.07
C ALA A 440 -28.19 13.84 -0.86
N LYS A 441 -29.01 14.91 -1.00
CA LYS A 441 -29.94 15.38 0.05
C LYS A 441 -31.09 14.39 0.34
N THR A 442 -31.38 13.47 -0.57
CA THR A 442 -32.40 12.41 -0.32
C THR A 442 -31.85 11.22 0.47
N LYS A 443 -30.53 11.14 0.60
CA LYS A 443 -29.87 10.02 1.29
C LYS A 443 -29.68 10.30 2.76
N GLU A 444 -29.99 9.31 3.59
CA GLU A 444 -29.68 9.33 5.01
C GLU A 444 -28.22 8.87 5.20
N PHE A 445 -27.30 9.81 5.38
CA PHE A 445 -25.92 9.50 5.76
C PHE A 445 -25.47 10.35 6.94
N ASP A 446 -24.69 9.76 7.84
CA ASP A 446 -24.23 10.45 9.04
C ASP A 446 -23.03 11.36 8.69
N TYR A 447 -23.35 12.59 8.28
CA TYR A 447 -22.36 13.64 8.19
C TYR A 447 -22.40 14.51 9.45
N ARG A 448 -21.36 14.35 10.28
CA ARG A 448 -21.11 15.27 11.41
C ARG A 448 -19.74 15.90 11.21
N SER A 449 -19.70 17.22 11.16
CA SER A 449 -18.43 17.93 11.16
C SER A 449 -17.62 17.58 12.43
N SER A 450 -16.29 17.62 12.35
CA SER A 450 -15.44 17.41 13.52
C SER A 450 -15.79 18.40 14.62
N ALA A 451 -16.07 19.66 14.25
CA ALA A 451 -16.52 20.72 15.17
C ALA A 451 -17.81 20.32 15.91
N LYS A 452 -18.81 19.78 15.18
CA LYS A 452 -20.05 19.30 15.81
C LYS A 452 -19.81 18.11 16.74
N THR A 453 -18.94 17.19 16.35
CA THR A 453 -18.59 16.03 17.20
C THR A 453 -17.89 16.46 18.49
N TYR A 454 -16.94 17.42 18.42
CA TYR A 454 -16.28 17.96 19.61
C TYR A 454 -17.24 18.79 20.48
N PHE A 455 -18.13 19.54 19.85
CA PHE A 455 -19.15 20.29 20.56
C PHE A 455 -20.09 19.37 21.34
N ASP A 456 -20.62 18.31 20.72
CA ASP A 456 -21.51 17.36 21.37
C ASP A 456 -20.82 16.65 22.55
N ARG A 457 -19.54 16.33 22.38
CA ARG A 457 -18.71 15.76 23.46
C ARG A 457 -18.50 16.77 24.61
N MET A 458 -18.13 18.00 24.29
CA MET A 458 -17.93 19.06 25.25
C MET A 458 -19.25 19.33 26.02
N LYS A 459 -20.37 19.43 25.32
CA LYS A 459 -21.69 19.63 25.93
C LYS A 459 -22.02 18.53 26.95
N LYS A 460 -21.74 17.28 26.59
CA LYS A 460 -21.96 16.13 27.48
C LYS A 460 -21.07 16.15 28.73
N GLU A 461 -19.81 16.59 28.60
CA GLU A 461 -18.94 16.72 29.77
C GLU A 461 -19.37 17.89 30.67
N LEU A 462 -19.75 19.06 30.10
CA LEU A 462 -20.30 20.19 30.84
C LEU A 462 -21.59 19.84 31.59
N GLU A 463 -22.43 18.95 31.03
CA GLU A 463 -23.63 18.44 31.73
C GLU A 463 -23.25 17.60 32.95
N LYS A 464 -22.25 16.74 32.84
CA LYS A 464 -21.73 15.91 33.95
C LYS A 464 -21.13 16.76 35.06
N ASP A 465 -20.42 17.82 34.69
CA ASP A 465 -19.80 18.76 35.64
C ASP A 465 -20.78 19.77 36.23
N GLY A 466 -22.04 19.76 35.82
CA GLY A 466 -23.10 20.68 36.29
C GLY A 466 -22.95 22.12 35.78
N LEU A 467 -22.08 22.36 34.80
CA LEU A 467 -21.74 23.69 34.27
C LEU A 467 -22.64 24.11 33.09
N SER A 468 -23.39 23.20 32.48
CA SER A 468 -24.24 23.46 31.31
C SER A 468 -25.27 24.54 31.50
N LYS A 469 -25.82 24.68 32.70
CA LYS A 469 -26.81 25.71 33.03
C LYS A 469 -26.25 27.13 33.01
N ASN A 470 -24.99 27.30 33.36
CA ASN A 470 -24.31 28.59 33.42
C ASN A 470 -23.81 29.06 32.04
N MET A 471 -23.79 28.17 31.05
CA MET A 471 -23.28 28.42 29.69
C MET A 471 -24.32 28.12 28.61
N SER A 472 -25.61 28.10 28.97
CA SER A 472 -26.66 27.65 28.04
C SER A 472 -26.78 28.57 26.81
N ALA A 473 -26.65 29.89 26.99
CA ALA A 473 -26.74 30.83 25.88
C ALA A 473 -25.58 30.71 24.89
N GLU A 474 -24.36 30.47 25.37
CA GLU A 474 -23.17 30.28 24.58
C GLU A 474 -23.22 28.92 23.82
N LEU A 475 -23.70 27.87 24.49
CA LEU A 475 -23.90 26.56 23.90
C LEU A 475 -24.96 26.60 22.79
N ASP A 476 -26.07 27.30 23.02
CA ASP A 476 -27.14 27.45 22.03
C ASP A 476 -26.65 28.27 20.80
N ALA A 477 -25.89 29.36 21.05
CA ALA A 477 -25.30 30.15 19.97
C ALA A 477 -24.33 29.37 19.14
N LEU A 478 -23.45 28.57 19.77
CA LEU A 478 -22.47 27.71 19.08
C LEU A 478 -23.15 26.55 18.34
N GLN A 479 -24.19 25.95 18.96
CA GLN A 479 -24.99 24.92 18.30
C GLN A 479 -25.63 25.46 17.03
N LYS A 480 -26.24 26.64 17.10
CA LYS A 480 -26.86 27.30 15.93
C LYS A 480 -25.83 27.62 14.83
N ALA A 481 -24.66 28.11 15.22
CA ALA A 481 -23.59 28.38 14.27
C ALA A 481 -23.10 27.09 13.55
N LEU A 482 -22.98 25.98 14.29
CA LEU A 482 -22.57 24.68 13.73
C LEU A 482 -23.67 23.98 12.89
N GLU A 483 -24.94 24.40 13.05
CA GLU A 483 -26.07 23.92 12.24
C GLU A 483 -26.23 24.73 10.95
N MET A 484 -25.77 25.98 10.89
CA MET A 484 -25.75 26.80 9.68
C MET A 484 -24.69 26.35 8.67
N ASP A 485 -23.73 25.53 9.09
CA ASP A 485 -22.67 24.94 8.22
C ASP A 485 -23.20 23.72 7.39
N LYS A 486 -24.53 23.53 7.34
CA LYS A 486 -25.21 22.48 6.56
C LYS A 486 -25.83 22.99 5.26
N GLU A 487 -25.77 24.28 4.98
CA GLU A 487 -26.22 24.89 3.73
C GLU A 487 -25.03 25.09 2.76
#